data_cb2a020270ee740cfd7629d9ee922a49
#
_entry.id   cb2a020270ee740cfd7629d9ee922a49
#
_cell.length_a   1.000
_cell.length_b   1.000
_cell.length_c   1.000
_cell.angle_alpha   90.00
_cell.angle_beta   90.00
_cell.angle_gamma   90.00
#
_symmetry.space_group_name_H-M   'P 1'
#
loop_
_entity.id
_entity.type
_entity.pdbx_description
1 polymer ?
#
loop_
_entity_poly.entity_id
_entity_poly.type
_entity_poly.pdbx_seq_one_letter_code
_entity_poly.pdbx_strand_id
1 'polypeptide(L)'
;IALDIAQLIRDKQKAGRFCVLALAGGNSPRNVYADLVRMHQEEGLSFRNVVIFNLYEYYPLAPNAINSNFNALKEMLIDHVDIDKQNVFTPDSTIAKDTIFEYCRLYEQRIESFGGLDIALLGIGRVGNIGFNEPGSRQNSTTRLILLDSDSRNEASKMFGSIENTPISSITMGVATILSAKKIYLLAWGEEKAQKVKECVEGPVTDTIPASYLQTHNNAHVAIDLSAAANLTRIQRPWLVTSCEWNDKLIRSAIVWLCQLTGKPILKLTNKDYNENGLSELLALFGSAYNVNIKIFNDLQHTITGWPGGKPNADDTYRPERAKPYPKRVVVFSPHPDDDVISMGGTIRRLVEQKHDVHVAYETSGNIAVGDEEVI
;
A
#
# COMPACT_ATOMS: atom_id res chain seq x y z
N ILE A 1 -5.99 -13.38 8.79
CA ILE A 1 -5.52 -14.26 7.71
C ILE A 1 -4.98 -15.55 8.30
N ALA A 2 -4.00 -15.51 9.22
CA ALA A 2 -3.44 -16.71 9.81
C ALA A 2 -4.51 -17.59 10.49
N LEU A 3 -5.43 -16.98 11.25
CA LEU A 3 -6.58 -17.68 11.86
C LEU A 3 -7.49 -18.36 10.81
N ASP A 4 -7.73 -17.70 9.69
CA ASP A 4 -8.57 -18.26 8.63
C ASP A 4 -7.90 -19.44 7.92
N ILE A 5 -6.59 -19.33 7.66
CA ILE A 5 -5.80 -20.46 7.14
C ILE A 5 -5.80 -21.61 8.14
N ALA A 6 -5.54 -21.34 9.42
CA ALA A 6 -5.52 -22.37 10.47
C ALA A 6 -6.87 -23.07 10.62
N GLN A 7 -7.98 -22.30 10.57
CA GLN A 7 -9.33 -22.88 10.61
C GLN A 7 -9.59 -23.78 9.41
N LEU A 8 -9.19 -23.34 8.20
CA LEU A 8 -9.34 -24.17 6.99
C LEU A 8 -8.54 -25.46 7.06
N ILE A 9 -7.29 -25.41 7.59
CA ILE A 9 -6.45 -26.59 7.82
C ILE A 9 -7.17 -27.57 8.73
N ARG A 10 -7.69 -27.10 9.87
CA ARG A 10 -8.43 -27.94 10.84
C ARG A 10 -9.69 -28.55 10.23
N ASP A 11 -10.45 -27.79 9.46
CA ASP A 11 -11.69 -28.27 8.84
C ASP A 11 -11.42 -29.31 7.75
N LYS A 12 -10.38 -29.09 6.95
CA LYS A 12 -9.92 -30.08 5.96
C LYS A 12 -9.40 -31.36 6.61
N GLN A 13 -8.68 -31.23 7.72
CA GLN A 13 -8.18 -32.37 8.50
C GLN A 13 -9.32 -33.21 9.04
N LYS A 14 -10.34 -32.58 9.63
CA LYS A 14 -11.55 -33.28 10.11
C LYS A 14 -12.28 -34.00 8.99
N ALA A 15 -12.24 -33.45 7.78
CA ALA A 15 -12.87 -34.04 6.59
C ALA A 15 -11.99 -35.09 5.88
N GLY A 16 -10.79 -35.41 6.41
CA GLY A 16 -9.85 -36.32 5.78
C GLY A 16 -9.31 -35.85 4.44
N ARG A 17 -9.22 -34.52 4.22
CA ARG A 17 -8.79 -33.89 2.96
C ARG A 17 -7.54 -33.04 3.14
N PHE A 18 -6.80 -32.87 2.08
CA PHE A 18 -5.69 -31.93 2.05
C PHE A 18 -6.17 -30.48 2.01
N CYS A 19 -5.44 -29.59 2.66
CA CYS A 19 -5.51 -28.14 2.52
C CYS A 19 -4.38 -27.70 1.59
N VAL A 20 -4.71 -27.16 0.42
CA VAL A 20 -3.77 -26.84 -0.65
C VAL A 20 -3.51 -25.35 -0.69
N LEU A 21 -2.29 -24.95 -0.38
CA LEU A 21 -1.88 -23.55 -0.26
C LEU A 21 -0.87 -23.17 -1.33
N ALA A 22 -1.11 -22.06 -2.04
CA ALA A 22 -0.11 -21.41 -2.88
C ALA A 22 0.53 -20.27 -2.07
N LEU A 23 1.82 -20.39 -1.81
CA LEU A 23 2.57 -19.49 -0.91
C LEU A 23 3.78 -18.88 -1.63
N ALA A 24 4.26 -17.74 -1.13
CA ALA A 24 5.43 -17.02 -1.64
C ALA A 24 6.51 -16.88 -0.57
N GLY A 25 7.78 -16.92 -0.98
CA GLY A 25 8.94 -16.69 -0.12
C GLY A 25 9.28 -15.22 0.14
N GLY A 26 8.41 -14.27 -0.25
CA GLY A 26 8.66 -12.84 -0.07
C GLY A 26 8.40 -12.35 1.36
N ASN A 27 8.75 -11.08 1.61
CA ASN A 27 8.60 -10.48 2.95
C ASN A 27 7.15 -10.16 3.35
N SER A 28 6.24 -9.95 2.38
CA SER A 28 4.86 -9.56 2.68
C SER A 28 4.12 -10.53 3.59
N PRO A 29 4.23 -11.88 3.43
CA PRO A 29 3.52 -12.83 4.27
C PRO A 29 4.25 -13.22 5.58
N ARG A 30 5.43 -12.66 5.87
CA ARG A 30 6.27 -13.04 7.01
C ARG A 30 5.50 -13.14 8.34
N ASN A 31 4.68 -12.14 8.66
CA ASN A 31 3.91 -12.14 9.90
C ASN A 31 2.79 -13.17 9.92
N VAL A 32 2.20 -13.48 8.76
CA VAL A 32 1.21 -14.56 8.64
C VAL A 32 1.88 -15.91 8.91
N TYR A 33 3.08 -16.12 8.38
CA TYR A 33 3.84 -17.35 8.63
C TYR A 33 4.27 -17.48 10.10
N ALA A 34 4.74 -16.38 10.70
CA ALA A 34 5.10 -16.37 12.12
C ALA A 34 3.91 -16.74 13.02
N ASP A 35 2.71 -16.22 12.73
CA ASP A 35 1.49 -16.59 13.45
C ASP A 35 1.13 -18.07 13.25
N LEU A 36 1.25 -18.58 12.03
CA LEU A 36 0.98 -20.00 11.75
C LEU A 36 1.96 -20.93 12.49
N VAL A 37 3.24 -20.56 12.53
CA VAL A 37 4.27 -21.28 13.31
C VAL A 37 3.93 -21.25 14.79
N ARG A 38 3.57 -20.07 15.34
CA ARG A 38 3.13 -19.95 16.73
C ARG A 38 1.93 -20.84 17.03
N MET A 39 0.91 -20.83 16.16
CA MET A 39 -0.26 -21.69 16.32
C MET A 39 0.08 -23.19 16.26
N HIS A 40 1.08 -23.58 15.45
CA HIS A 40 1.59 -24.95 15.45
C HIS A 40 2.23 -25.29 16.79
N GLN A 41 3.12 -24.44 17.29
CA GLN A 41 3.91 -24.69 18.49
C GLN A 41 3.09 -24.61 19.78
N GLU A 42 2.16 -23.65 19.87
CA GLU A 42 1.44 -23.34 21.10
C GLU A 42 -0.01 -23.84 21.12
N GLU A 43 -0.66 -23.96 19.96
CA GLU A 43 -2.09 -24.27 19.84
C GLU A 43 -2.36 -25.64 19.18
N GLY A 44 -1.31 -26.40 18.86
CA GLY A 44 -1.42 -27.73 18.28
C GLY A 44 -1.97 -27.77 16.86
N LEU A 45 -1.80 -26.69 16.07
CA LEU A 45 -2.13 -26.68 14.64
C LEU A 45 -1.21 -27.66 13.90
N SER A 46 -1.75 -28.72 13.30
CA SER A 46 -0.97 -29.70 12.53
C SER A 46 -1.00 -29.38 11.04
N PHE A 47 0.16 -29.50 10.38
CA PHE A 47 0.34 -29.31 8.94
C PHE A 47 0.41 -30.62 8.16
N ARG A 48 0.16 -31.78 8.79
CA ARG A 48 0.25 -33.09 8.13
C ARG A 48 -0.71 -33.26 6.94
N ASN A 49 -1.82 -32.55 6.94
CA ASN A 49 -2.77 -32.52 5.83
C ASN A 49 -2.61 -31.27 4.93
N VAL A 50 -1.50 -30.57 5.03
CA VAL A 50 -1.23 -29.39 4.20
C VAL A 50 -0.36 -29.77 3.00
N VAL A 51 -0.70 -29.21 1.85
CA VAL A 51 0.09 -29.25 0.62
C VAL A 51 0.45 -27.81 0.26
N ILE A 52 1.73 -27.56 0.03
CA ILE A 52 2.23 -26.24 -0.33
C ILE A 52 2.75 -26.27 -1.77
N PHE A 53 2.28 -25.32 -2.55
CA PHE A 53 2.85 -24.98 -3.85
C PHE A 53 3.50 -23.59 -3.76
N ASN A 54 4.83 -23.53 -3.97
CA ASN A 54 5.51 -22.25 -4.08
C ASN A 54 5.11 -21.54 -5.37
N LEU A 55 4.73 -20.27 -5.28
CA LEU A 55 4.17 -19.50 -6.39
C LEU A 55 5.17 -19.28 -7.53
N TYR A 56 6.46 -19.16 -7.22
CA TYR A 56 7.48 -18.85 -8.22
C TYR A 56 8.89 -19.13 -7.70
N GLU A 57 9.82 -19.30 -8.63
CA GLU A 57 11.24 -19.37 -8.33
C GLU A 57 12.06 -18.71 -9.45
N TYR A 58 13.19 -18.11 -9.11
CA TYR A 58 14.14 -17.58 -10.08
C TYR A 58 14.72 -18.69 -10.95
N TYR A 59 15.00 -18.38 -12.23
CA TYR A 59 15.50 -19.36 -13.18
C TYR A 59 16.55 -18.75 -14.14
N PRO A 60 17.69 -19.42 -14.39
CA PRO A 60 18.16 -20.55 -13.61
C PRO A 60 18.69 -20.11 -12.26
N LEU A 61 18.63 -21.01 -11.28
CA LEU A 61 19.18 -20.78 -9.96
C LEU A 61 19.80 -22.09 -9.43
N ALA A 62 20.95 -21.99 -8.73
CA ALA A 62 21.59 -23.16 -8.13
C ALA A 62 20.71 -23.75 -7.02
N PRO A 63 20.68 -25.08 -6.87
CA PRO A 63 20.04 -25.70 -5.73
C PRO A 63 20.60 -25.12 -4.43
N ASN A 64 19.76 -24.85 -3.47
CA ASN A 64 20.15 -24.28 -2.17
C ASN A 64 20.77 -22.86 -2.23
N ALA A 65 20.53 -22.10 -3.33
CA ALA A 65 20.92 -20.71 -3.37
C ALA A 65 20.24 -19.93 -2.25
N ILE A 66 21.00 -19.12 -1.52
CA ILE A 66 20.51 -18.36 -0.36
C ILE A 66 19.37 -17.40 -0.73
N ASN A 67 19.36 -16.95 -2.00
CA ASN A 67 18.39 -16.01 -2.56
C ASN A 67 17.19 -16.72 -3.22
N SER A 68 17.01 -18.03 -2.98
CA SER A 68 15.87 -18.79 -3.45
C SER A 68 14.60 -18.38 -2.68
N ASN A 69 13.50 -18.17 -3.41
CA ASN A 69 12.19 -17.93 -2.80
C ASN A 69 11.73 -19.14 -1.99
N PHE A 70 12.10 -20.35 -2.43
CA PHE A 70 11.80 -21.56 -1.70
C PHE A 70 12.57 -21.65 -0.37
N ASN A 71 13.86 -21.28 -0.35
CA ASN A 71 14.63 -21.25 0.89
C ASN A 71 14.06 -20.23 1.88
N ALA A 72 13.66 -19.06 1.42
CA ALA A 72 12.98 -18.09 2.27
C ALA A 72 11.66 -18.65 2.87
N LEU A 73 10.87 -19.36 2.07
CA LEU A 73 9.64 -20.02 2.55
C LEU A 73 9.94 -21.15 3.55
N LYS A 74 11.02 -21.90 3.32
CA LYS A 74 11.49 -22.92 4.30
C LYS A 74 11.83 -22.29 5.63
N GLU A 75 12.69 -21.28 5.63
CA GLU A 75 13.14 -20.60 6.85
C GLU A 75 12.00 -19.92 7.61
N MET A 76 10.99 -19.38 6.89
CA MET A 76 9.88 -18.68 7.55
C MET A 76 8.76 -19.60 8.05
N LEU A 77 8.56 -20.77 7.43
CA LEU A 77 7.41 -21.63 7.72
C LEU A 77 7.75 -23.12 7.75
N ILE A 78 8.28 -23.68 6.65
CA ILE A 78 8.28 -25.13 6.43
C ILE A 78 9.13 -25.87 7.46
N ASP A 79 10.28 -25.32 7.84
CA ASP A 79 11.21 -25.93 8.81
C ASP A 79 10.70 -25.84 10.26
N HIS A 80 9.60 -25.15 10.52
CA HIS A 80 9.04 -24.91 11.84
C HIS A 80 7.72 -25.65 12.12
N VAL A 81 7.21 -26.42 11.15
CA VAL A 81 5.92 -27.12 11.23
C VAL A 81 6.04 -28.58 10.84
N ASP A 82 5.04 -29.39 11.19
CA ASP A 82 5.02 -30.86 10.96
C ASP A 82 4.50 -31.26 9.56
N ILE A 83 4.78 -30.44 8.55
CA ILE A 83 4.40 -30.75 7.17
C ILE A 83 5.24 -31.91 6.60
N ASP A 84 4.59 -32.82 5.85
CA ASP A 84 5.32 -33.81 5.08
C ASP A 84 6.06 -33.13 3.92
N LYS A 85 7.37 -33.31 3.84
CA LYS A 85 8.22 -32.73 2.79
C LYS A 85 7.81 -33.17 1.37
N GLN A 86 7.16 -34.33 1.23
CA GLN A 86 6.63 -34.81 -0.04
C GLN A 86 5.41 -33.99 -0.53
N ASN A 87 4.79 -33.24 0.37
CA ASN A 87 3.68 -32.35 0.07
C ASN A 87 4.10 -30.89 -0.19
N VAL A 88 5.39 -30.64 -0.37
CA VAL A 88 5.93 -29.31 -0.64
C VAL A 88 6.51 -29.28 -2.05
N PHE A 89 5.91 -28.47 -2.90
CA PHE A 89 6.27 -28.34 -4.32
C PHE A 89 6.78 -26.92 -4.60
N THR A 90 7.93 -26.85 -5.26
CA THR A 90 8.52 -25.60 -5.74
C THR A 90 8.89 -25.77 -7.22
N PRO A 91 8.83 -24.68 -8.03
CA PRO A 91 9.36 -24.74 -9.38
C PRO A 91 10.85 -25.12 -9.36
N ASP A 92 11.21 -26.11 -10.16
CA ASP A 92 12.60 -26.58 -10.27
C ASP A 92 13.41 -25.59 -11.10
N SER A 93 14.29 -24.85 -10.43
CA SER A 93 15.17 -23.85 -11.03
C SER A 93 16.36 -24.41 -11.81
N THR A 94 16.54 -25.75 -11.78
CA THR A 94 17.66 -26.44 -12.45
C THR A 94 17.26 -27.18 -13.71
N ILE A 95 15.96 -27.24 -14.00
CA ILE A 95 15.43 -27.99 -15.14
C ILE A 95 16.00 -27.47 -16.48
N ALA A 96 16.23 -28.37 -17.40
CA ALA A 96 16.71 -28.00 -18.72
C ALA A 96 15.67 -27.14 -19.49
N LYS A 97 16.14 -26.12 -20.20
CA LYS A 97 15.28 -25.11 -20.83
C LYS A 97 14.31 -25.70 -21.86
N ASP A 98 14.71 -26.75 -22.55
CA ASP A 98 13.92 -27.47 -23.57
C ASP A 98 12.77 -28.28 -22.94
N THR A 99 12.84 -28.65 -21.66
CA THR A 99 11.82 -29.42 -20.97
C THR A 99 10.91 -28.54 -20.08
N ILE A 100 11.17 -27.24 -19.95
CA ILE A 100 10.43 -26.34 -19.04
C ILE A 100 8.94 -26.33 -19.36
N PHE A 101 8.54 -26.33 -20.63
CA PHE A 101 7.13 -26.28 -20.99
C PHE A 101 6.37 -27.50 -20.46
N GLU A 102 6.93 -28.71 -20.65
CA GLU A 102 6.34 -29.94 -20.13
C GLU A 102 6.35 -29.96 -18.62
N TYR A 103 7.43 -29.51 -17.98
CA TYR A 103 7.52 -29.38 -16.53
C TYR A 103 6.41 -28.47 -15.97
N CYS A 104 6.20 -27.29 -16.54
CA CYS A 104 5.14 -26.37 -16.11
C CYS A 104 3.75 -27.00 -16.25
N ARG A 105 3.51 -27.74 -17.34
CA ARG A 105 2.27 -28.49 -17.53
C ARG A 105 2.05 -29.55 -16.46
N LEU A 106 3.10 -30.29 -16.08
CA LEU A 106 3.04 -31.27 -14.99
C LEU A 106 2.83 -30.61 -13.63
N TYR A 107 3.36 -29.39 -13.43
CA TYR A 107 3.13 -28.62 -12.21
C TYR A 107 1.65 -28.25 -12.04
N GLU A 108 0.99 -27.79 -13.12
CA GLU A 108 -0.46 -27.53 -13.15
C GLU A 108 -1.27 -28.81 -12.87
N GLN A 109 -0.95 -29.91 -13.53
CA GLN A 109 -1.62 -31.19 -13.31
C GLN A 109 -1.49 -31.67 -11.85
N ARG A 110 -0.35 -31.41 -11.23
CA ARG A 110 -0.17 -31.73 -9.82
C ARG A 110 -1.08 -30.91 -8.90
N ILE A 111 -1.25 -29.61 -9.18
CA ILE A 111 -2.22 -28.78 -8.45
C ILE A 111 -3.64 -29.36 -8.62
N GLU A 112 -4.02 -29.73 -9.83
CA GLU A 112 -5.33 -30.32 -10.14
C GLU A 112 -5.52 -31.67 -9.41
N SER A 113 -4.49 -32.50 -9.31
CA SER A 113 -4.55 -33.82 -8.64
C SER A 113 -4.87 -33.73 -7.14
N PHE A 114 -4.55 -32.60 -6.50
CA PHE A 114 -4.94 -32.31 -5.12
C PHE A 114 -6.31 -31.61 -4.99
N GLY A 115 -7.03 -31.42 -6.09
CA GLY A 115 -8.34 -30.76 -6.11
C GLY A 115 -8.28 -29.25 -6.24
N GLY A 116 -7.17 -28.71 -6.76
CA GLY A 116 -6.92 -27.27 -6.96
C GLY A 116 -6.48 -26.56 -5.68
N LEU A 117 -6.21 -25.26 -5.80
CA LEU A 117 -5.75 -24.40 -4.71
C LEU A 117 -6.93 -24.02 -3.79
N ASP A 118 -6.77 -24.16 -2.49
CA ASP A 118 -7.72 -23.66 -1.51
C ASP A 118 -7.47 -22.18 -1.21
N ILE A 119 -6.21 -21.81 -0.94
CA ILE A 119 -5.81 -20.41 -0.69
C ILE A 119 -4.55 -20.07 -1.47
N ALA A 120 -4.54 -18.88 -2.09
CA ALA A 120 -3.33 -18.24 -2.59
C ALA A 120 -3.01 -17.02 -1.72
N LEU A 121 -1.77 -16.96 -1.20
CA LEU A 121 -1.27 -15.85 -0.40
C LEU A 121 -0.23 -15.07 -1.20
N LEU A 122 -0.57 -13.85 -1.59
CA LEU A 122 0.15 -13.05 -2.57
C LEU A 122 0.74 -11.79 -1.94
N GLY A 123 1.84 -11.30 -2.51
CA GLY A 123 2.27 -9.91 -2.41
C GLY A 123 2.02 -9.19 -3.73
N ILE A 124 2.13 -7.86 -3.74
CA ILE A 124 2.13 -7.02 -4.95
C ILE A 124 3.51 -6.45 -5.21
N GLY A 125 4.01 -6.66 -6.43
CA GLY A 125 5.28 -6.09 -6.85
C GLY A 125 5.18 -4.61 -7.25
N ARG A 126 6.32 -3.98 -7.50
CA ARG A 126 6.40 -2.55 -7.85
C ARG A 126 5.73 -2.19 -9.16
N VAL A 127 5.68 -3.11 -10.10
CA VAL A 127 5.01 -2.94 -11.40
C VAL A 127 3.54 -3.38 -11.38
N GLY A 128 3.01 -3.79 -10.22
CA GLY A 128 1.63 -4.30 -10.10
C GLY A 128 1.48 -5.77 -10.44
N ASN A 129 2.58 -6.52 -10.44
CA ASN A 129 2.61 -7.96 -10.65
C ASN A 129 2.16 -8.74 -9.41
N ILE A 130 1.59 -9.92 -9.63
CA ILE A 130 1.32 -10.97 -8.62
C ILE A 130 2.11 -12.23 -9.00
N GLY A 131 2.87 -12.80 -8.05
CA GLY A 131 3.97 -13.67 -8.41
C GLY A 131 4.94 -12.91 -9.30
N PHE A 132 5.49 -13.55 -10.33
CA PHE A 132 6.21 -12.87 -11.41
C PHE A 132 5.36 -12.74 -12.68
N ASN A 133 4.04 -12.56 -12.55
CA ASN A 133 3.21 -12.18 -13.67
C ASN A 133 3.42 -10.69 -13.95
N GLU A 134 4.42 -10.39 -14.78
CA GLU A 134 4.83 -9.05 -15.18
C GLU A 134 3.78 -8.36 -16.07
N PRO A 135 3.83 -7.00 -16.25
CA PRO A 135 2.96 -6.29 -17.17
C PRO A 135 2.89 -6.96 -18.56
N GLY A 136 1.68 -7.10 -19.09
CA GLY A 136 1.41 -7.89 -20.31
C GLY A 136 1.06 -9.36 -20.06
N SER A 137 1.07 -9.83 -18.82
CA SER A 137 0.60 -11.18 -18.47
C SER A 137 -0.92 -11.27 -18.63
N ARG A 138 -1.36 -12.21 -19.45
CA ARG A 138 -2.78 -12.39 -19.74
C ARG A 138 -3.50 -13.12 -18.63
N GLN A 139 -4.81 -12.84 -18.46
CA GLN A 139 -5.65 -13.47 -17.45
C GLN A 139 -5.70 -15.00 -17.55
N ASN A 140 -5.60 -15.56 -18.74
CA ASN A 140 -5.64 -17.01 -18.99
C ASN A 140 -4.26 -17.69 -18.92
N SER A 141 -3.22 -16.98 -18.47
CA SER A 141 -1.88 -17.58 -18.34
C SER A 141 -1.81 -18.59 -17.21
N THR A 142 -1.15 -19.72 -17.47
CA THR A 142 -0.84 -20.79 -16.51
C THR A 142 0.63 -20.73 -16.09
N THR A 143 1.10 -21.67 -15.31
CA THR A 143 2.52 -21.77 -14.88
C THR A 143 3.44 -21.81 -16.09
N ARG A 144 4.46 -20.94 -16.08
CA ARG A 144 5.36 -20.77 -17.23
C ARG A 144 6.68 -20.10 -16.86
N LEU A 145 7.66 -20.24 -17.75
CA LEU A 145 8.86 -19.42 -17.74
C LEU A 145 8.53 -18.02 -18.26
N ILE A 146 9.05 -17.00 -17.57
CA ILE A 146 8.92 -15.59 -17.97
C ILE A 146 10.28 -14.90 -17.92
N LEU A 147 10.41 -13.79 -18.64
CA LEU A 147 11.48 -12.83 -18.45
C LEU A 147 11.05 -11.81 -17.40
N LEU A 148 11.95 -11.48 -16.48
CA LEU A 148 11.70 -10.46 -15.45
C LEU A 148 11.78 -9.07 -16.09
N ASP A 149 10.84 -8.20 -15.71
CA ASP A 149 10.89 -6.77 -16.00
C ASP A 149 12.15 -6.13 -15.40
N SER A 150 12.60 -5.01 -15.98
CA SER A 150 13.79 -4.29 -15.51
C SER A 150 13.67 -3.82 -14.07
N ASP A 151 12.48 -3.35 -13.67
CA ASP A 151 12.24 -2.87 -12.31
C ASP A 151 12.20 -4.03 -11.31
N SER A 152 11.60 -5.16 -11.69
CA SER A 152 11.59 -6.39 -10.89
C SER A 152 13.02 -6.94 -10.71
N ARG A 153 13.85 -6.89 -11.76
CA ARG A 153 15.27 -7.29 -11.68
C ARG A 153 16.07 -6.32 -10.80
N ASN A 154 15.85 -5.02 -10.92
CA ASN A 154 16.53 -4.02 -10.09
C ASN A 154 16.15 -4.17 -8.61
N GLU A 155 14.89 -4.50 -8.30
CA GLU A 155 14.49 -4.81 -6.93
C GLU A 155 15.18 -6.07 -6.41
N ALA A 156 15.19 -7.14 -7.21
CA ALA A 156 15.85 -8.39 -6.87
C ALA A 156 17.38 -8.26 -6.72
N SER A 157 18.03 -7.35 -7.46
CA SER A 157 19.48 -7.17 -7.44
C SER A 157 20.03 -6.86 -6.06
N LYS A 158 19.23 -6.27 -5.19
CA LYS A 158 19.59 -6.03 -3.77
C LYS A 158 19.86 -7.33 -3.01
N MET A 159 19.16 -8.41 -3.37
CA MET A 159 19.36 -9.74 -2.77
C MET A 159 20.52 -10.49 -3.42
N PHE A 160 20.75 -10.26 -4.71
CA PHE A 160 21.82 -10.92 -5.48
C PHE A 160 23.15 -10.15 -5.47
N GLY A 161 23.19 -8.98 -4.83
CA GLY A 161 24.37 -8.12 -4.71
C GLY A 161 24.69 -7.27 -5.95
N SER A 162 24.22 -7.70 -7.15
CA SER A 162 24.34 -6.91 -8.38
C SER A 162 23.29 -7.35 -9.40
N ILE A 163 23.06 -6.51 -10.42
CA ILE A 163 22.12 -6.81 -11.51
C ILE A 163 22.64 -7.93 -12.40
N GLU A 164 23.97 -8.06 -12.56
CA GLU A 164 24.61 -9.10 -13.36
C GLU A 164 24.40 -10.49 -12.76
N ASN A 165 24.41 -10.58 -11.45
CA ASN A 165 24.16 -11.82 -10.69
C ASN A 165 22.68 -12.17 -10.57
N THR A 166 21.79 -11.23 -10.90
CA THR A 166 20.35 -11.42 -10.78
C THR A 166 19.83 -12.21 -11.97
N PRO A 167 19.12 -13.34 -11.75
CA PRO A 167 18.48 -14.09 -12.83
C PRO A 167 17.60 -13.19 -13.70
N ILE A 168 17.61 -13.48 -15.02
CA ILE A 168 16.80 -12.72 -15.99
C ILE A 168 15.40 -13.30 -16.15
N SER A 169 15.17 -14.49 -15.62
CA SER A 169 13.92 -15.25 -15.80
C SER A 169 13.42 -15.82 -14.48
N SER A 170 12.18 -16.23 -14.48
CA SER A 170 11.54 -16.96 -13.38
C SER A 170 10.52 -17.95 -13.94
N ILE A 171 10.31 -19.06 -13.21
CA ILE A 171 9.15 -19.92 -13.40
C ILE A 171 8.11 -19.46 -12.41
N THR A 172 6.93 -19.06 -12.87
CA THR A 172 5.86 -18.50 -12.02
C THR A 172 4.51 -19.15 -12.34
N MET A 173 3.69 -19.37 -11.30
CA MET A 173 2.27 -19.64 -11.50
C MET A 173 1.66 -18.50 -12.31
N GLY A 174 0.85 -18.85 -13.30
CA GLY A 174 0.15 -17.88 -14.11
C GLY A 174 -1.04 -17.24 -13.40
N VAL A 175 -1.59 -16.19 -14.02
CA VAL A 175 -2.76 -15.48 -13.48
C VAL A 175 -3.96 -16.43 -13.36
N ALA A 176 -4.24 -17.25 -14.39
CA ALA A 176 -5.35 -18.22 -14.34
C ALA A 176 -5.19 -19.23 -13.20
N THR A 177 -3.97 -19.74 -12.97
CA THR A 177 -3.68 -20.66 -11.88
C THR A 177 -3.94 -20.02 -10.52
N ILE A 178 -3.47 -18.77 -10.34
CA ILE A 178 -3.72 -18.00 -9.11
C ILE A 178 -5.23 -17.75 -8.91
N LEU A 179 -5.92 -17.31 -9.96
CA LEU A 179 -7.36 -17.04 -9.90
C LEU A 179 -8.22 -18.30 -9.73
N SER A 180 -7.68 -19.49 -9.96
CA SER A 180 -8.38 -20.75 -9.68
C SER A 180 -8.46 -21.09 -8.18
N ALA A 181 -7.70 -20.41 -7.33
CA ALA A 181 -7.76 -20.61 -5.89
C ALA A 181 -9.15 -20.25 -5.35
N LYS A 182 -9.66 -21.02 -4.38
CA LYS A 182 -11.00 -20.77 -3.79
C LYS A 182 -11.05 -19.47 -3.00
N LYS A 183 -9.90 -19.05 -2.46
CA LYS A 183 -9.72 -17.79 -1.75
C LYS A 183 -8.34 -17.21 -2.03
N ILE A 184 -8.27 -15.90 -2.15
CA ILE A 184 -7.02 -15.19 -2.40
C ILE A 184 -6.83 -14.11 -1.35
N TYR A 185 -5.63 -14.01 -0.78
CA TYR A 185 -5.19 -12.89 0.02
C TYR A 185 -4.04 -12.18 -0.69
N LEU A 186 -4.20 -10.88 -0.93
CA LEU A 186 -3.14 -9.98 -1.39
C LEU A 186 -2.67 -9.14 -0.21
N LEU A 187 -1.37 -9.14 0.04
CA LEU A 187 -0.72 -8.41 1.12
C LEU A 187 0.13 -7.28 0.56
N ALA A 188 -0.01 -6.07 1.11
CA ALA A 188 0.87 -4.96 0.77
C ALA A 188 1.12 -4.05 1.97
N TRP A 189 2.36 -3.67 2.17
CA TRP A 189 2.83 -2.85 3.28
C TRP A 189 3.66 -1.67 2.77
N GLY A 190 3.46 -0.49 3.40
CA GLY A 190 4.24 0.71 3.15
C GLY A 190 3.72 1.58 2.01
N GLU A 191 4.08 2.86 2.09
CA GLU A 191 3.61 3.92 1.17
C GLU A 191 4.05 3.67 -0.28
N GLU A 192 5.19 3.02 -0.47
CA GLU A 192 5.71 2.65 -1.79
C GLU A 192 4.77 1.74 -2.62
N LYS A 193 3.83 1.06 -1.94
CA LYS A 193 2.81 0.20 -2.57
C LYS A 193 1.51 0.95 -2.85
N ALA A 194 1.29 2.14 -2.28
CA ALA A 194 0.00 2.82 -2.29
C ALA A 194 -0.56 3.06 -3.69
N GLN A 195 0.29 3.44 -4.65
CA GLN A 195 -0.15 3.66 -6.03
C GLN A 195 -0.59 2.36 -6.71
N LYS A 196 0.19 1.29 -6.54
CA LYS A 196 -0.13 -0.03 -7.15
C LYS A 196 -1.32 -0.70 -6.47
N VAL A 197 -1.49 -0.50 -5.17
CA VAL A 197 -2.70 -0.93 -4.46
C VAL A 197 -3.93 -0.22 -5.03
N LYS A 198 -3.86 1.09 -5.24
CA LYS A 198 -4.97 1.83 -5.87
C LYS A 198 -5.28 1.32 -7.27
N GLU A 199 -4.28 1.16 -8.11
CA GLU A 199 -4.43 0.66 -9.49
C GLU A 199 -5.01 -0.77 -9.49
N CYS A 200 -4.59 -1.61 -8.54
CA CYS A 200 -5.10 -2.97 -8.36
C CYS A 200 -6.58 -3.01 -7.95
N VAL A 201 -7.01 -2.14 -7.02
CA VAL A 201 -8.33 -2.24 -6.35
C VAL A 201 -9.38 -1.34 -7.00
N GLU A 202 -8.98 -0.15 -7.46
CA GLU A 202 -9.88 0.89 -7.97
C GLU A 202 -9.66 1.17 -9.46
N GLY A 203 -8.55 0.72 -10.04
CA GLY A 203 -8.22 0.93 -11.44
C GLY A 203 -8.98 -0.02 -12.36
N PRO A 204 -8.86 0.16 -13.69
CA PRO A 204 -9.41 -0.78 -14.65
C PRO A 204 -8.71 -2.13 -14.56
N VAL A 205 -9.45 -3.21 -14.86
CA VAL A 205 -8.88 -4.54 -15.02
C VAL A 205 -8.06 -4.57 -16.31
N THR A 206 -6.75 -4.76 -16.19
CA THR A 206 -5.83 -4.69 -17.33
C THR A 206 -4.61 -5.59 -17.14
N ASP A 207 -4.01 -6.03 -18.24
CA ASP A 207 -2.76 -6.79 -18.23
C ASP A 207 -1.53 -5.93 -17.91
N THR A 208 -1.62 -4.60 -18.00
CA THR A 208 -0.54 -3.71 -17.57
C THR A 208 -0.38 -3.67 -16.05
N ILE A 209 -1.42 -4.05 -15.30
CA ILE A 209 -1.42 -4.23 -13.85
C ILE A 209 -2.03 -5.60 -13.55
N PRO A 210 -1.27 -6.70 -13.61
CA PRO A 210 -1.81 -8.05 -13.46
C PRO A 210 -2.53 -8.27 -12.11
N ALA A 211 -2.15 -7.57 -11.06
CA ALA A 211 -2.88 -7.60 -9.79
C ALA A 211 -4.34 -7.13 -9.93
N SER A 212 -4.68 -6.31 -10.94
CA SER A 212 -6.05 -5.84 -11.18
C SER A 212 -7.02 -6.97 -11.54
N TYR A 213 -6.53 -8.09 -12.06
CA TYR A 213 -7.36 -9.27 -12.31
C TYR A 213 -8.01 -9.84 -11.05
N LEU A 214 -7.45 -9.56 -9.87
CA LEU A 214 -8.06 -9.97 -8.60
C LEU A 214 -9.47 -9.37 -8.40
N GLN A 215 -9.80 -8.25 -9.06
CA GLN A 215 -11.15 -7.68 -9.04
C GLN A 215 -12.19 -8.61 -9.69
N THR A 216 -11.79 -9.54 -10.53
CA THR A 216 -12.67 -10.51 -11.18
C THR A 216 -12.90 -11.76 -10.33
N HIS A 217 -12.21 -11.91 -9.21
CA HIS A 217 -12.30 -13.07 -8.33
C HIS A 217 -13.33 -12.84 -7.23
N ASN A 218 -14.24 -13.81 -7.05
CA ASN A 218 -15.38 -13.67 -6.12
C ASN A 218 -14.96 -13.67 -4.63
N ASN A 219 -13.77 -14.11 -4.29
CA ASN A 219 -13.30 -14.28 -2.92
C ASN A 219 -11.82 -13.86 -2.78
N ALA A 220 -11.51 -12.68 -3.29
CA ALA A 220 -10.20 -12.03 -3.12
C ALA A 220 -10.29 -10.97 -2.02
N HIS A 221 -9.31 -10.99 -1.11
CA HIS A 221 -9.19 -10.06 0.00
C HIS A 221 -7.85 -9.33 -0.07
N VAL A 222 -7.88 -8.02 0.07
CA VAL A 222 -6.69 -7.18 0.08
C VAL A 222 -6.44 -6.70 1.51
N ALA A 223 -5.36 -7.16 2.13
CA ALA A 223 -4.95 -6.77 3.47
C ALA A 223 -3.73 -5.85 3.38
N ILE A 224 -3.89 -4.62 3.83
CA ILE A 224 -2.91 -3.55 3.67
C ILE A 224 -2.85 -2.70 4.95
N ASP A 225 -1.71 -2.07 5.19
CA ASP A 225 -1.60 -1.04 6.22
C ASP A 225 -2.11 0.32 5.72
N LEU A 226 -2.22 1.29 6.62
CA LEU A 226 -2.70 2.63 6.28
C LEU A 226 -1.78 3.34 5.27
N SER A 227 -0.49 3.06 5.30
CA SER A 227 0.47 3.64 4.37
C SER A 227 0.26 3.10 2.95
N ALA A 228 0.07 1.80 2.79
CA ALA A 228 -0.27 1.20 1.50
C ALA A 228 -1.68 1.57 1.01
N ALA A 229 -2.59 1.94 1.93
CA ALA A 229 -3.94 2.40 1.62
C ALA A 229 -4.01 3.91 1.26
N ALA A 230 -2.93 4.67 1.45
CA ALA A 230 -2.95 6.14 1.43
C ALA A 230 -3.57 6.75 0.16
N ASN A 231 -3.44 6.09 -0.99
CA ASN A 231 -3.97 6.57 -2.26
C ASN A 231 -5.41 6.10 -2.58
N LEU A 232 -5.99 5.21 -1.76
CA LEU A 232 -7.35 4.73 -1.99
C LEU A 232 -8.37 5.87 -1.83
N THR A 233 -9.39 5.86 -2.69
CA THR A 233 -10.49 6.84 -2.63
C THR A 233 -11.18 6.82 -1.27
N ARG A 234 -11.36 5.65 -0.67
CA ARG A 234 -11.91 5.48 0.69
C ARG A 234 -11.11 6.21 1.78
N ILE A 235 -9.80 6.40 1.58
CA ILE A 235 -8.92 7.12 2.52
C ILE A 235 -8.85 8.60 2.19
N GLN A 236 -8.66 8.95 0.90
CA GLN A 236 -8.49 10.34 0.47
C GLN A 236 -9.81 11.11 0.37
N ARG A 237 -10.87 10.43 -0.06
CA ARG A 237 -12.18 11.04 -0.36
C ARG A 237 -13.30 10.08 0.04
N PRO A 238 -13.41 9.76 1.34
CA PRO A 238 -14.34 8.72 1.82
C PRO A 238 -15.81 9.02 1.44
N TRP A 239 -16.19 10.28 1.33
CA TRP A 239 -17.54 10.70 0.92
C TRP A 239 -17.97 10.23 -0.46
N LEU A 240 -17.02 9.80 -1.32
CA LEU A 240 -17.34 9.25 -2.65
C LEU A 240 -17.72 7.77 -2.61
N VAL A 241 -17.46 7.07 -1.52
CA VAL A 241 -17.62 5.61 -1.44
C VAL A 241 -18.40 5.11 -0.24
N THR A 242 -18.62 5.97 0.77
CA THR A 242 -19.37 5.60 1.99
C THR A 242 -19.90 6.84 2.69
N SER A 243 -20.90 6.67 3.57
CA SER A 243 -21.32 7.71 4.52
C SER A 243 -20.16 8.05 5.47
N CYS A 244 -20.05 9.32 5.84
CA CYS A 244 -18.94 9.84 6.61
C CYS A 244 -19.39 10.44 7.95
N GLU A 245 -18.57 10.28 8.97
CA GLU A 245 -18.65 11.13 10.17
C GLU A 245 -17.97 12.46 9.87
N TRP A 246 -18.76 13.49 9.59
CA TRP A 246 -18.27 14.79 9.15
C TRP A 246 -17.65 15.58 10.32
N ASN A 247 -16.35 15.77 10.27
CA ASN A 247 -15.62 16.70 11.14
C ASN A 247 -15.04 17.86 10.32
N ASP A 248 -14.59 18.91 10.98
CA ASP A 248 -14.11 20.13 10.33
C ASP A 248 -12.96 19.88 9.32
N LYS A 249 -12.07 18.93 9.62
CA LYS A 249 -10.98 18.55 8.73
C LYS A 249 -11.51 17.90 7.45
N LEU A 250 -12.45 16.97 7.59
CA LEU A 250 -13.04 16.26 6.45
C LEU A 250 -13.89 17.18 5.58
N ILE A 251 -14.70 18.06 6.21
CA ILE A 251 -15.50 19.08 5.50
C ILE A 251 -14.58 19.99 4.69
N ARG A 252 -13.52 20.51 5.29
CA ARG A 252 -12.53 21.36 4.60
C ARG A 252 -11.91 20.63 3.41
N SER A 253 -11.48 19.39 3.60
CA SER A 253 -10.89 18.57 2.54
C SER A 253 -11.87 18.37 1.37
N ALA A 254 -13.13 18.07 1.68
CA ALA A 254 -14.18 17.85 0.67
C ALA A 254 -14.47 19.12 -0.12
N ILE A 255 -14.54 20.28 0.53
CA ILE A 255 -14.84 21.54 -0.13
C ILE A 255 -13.68 22.03 -1.00
N VAL A 256 -12.44 21.91 -0.52
CA VAL A 256 -11.25 22.22 -1.32
C VAL A 256 -11.19 21.32 -2.56
N TRP A 257 -11.44 20.02 -2.39
CA TRP A 257 -11.54 19.09 -3.52
C TRP A 257 -12.66 19.49 -4.50
N LEU A 258 -13.85 19.86 -4.00
CA LEU A 258 -14.97 20.27 -4.85
C LEU A 258 -14.62 21.54 -5.66
N CYS A 259 -13.92 22.49 -5.06
CA CYS A 259 -13.42 23.68 -5.73
C CYS A 259 -12.47 23.32 -6.88
N GLN A 260 -11.53 22.42 -6.64
CA GLN A 260 -10.58 21.96 -7.64
C GLN A 260 -11.28 21.23 -8.79
N LEU A 261 -12.25 20.36 -8.45
CA LEU A 261 -13.00 19.58 -9.43
C LEU A 261 -13.87 20.48 -10.35
N THR A 262 -14.55 21.47 -9.76
CA THR A 262 -15.48 22.35 -10.48
C THR A 262 -14.83 23.60 -11.07
N GLY A 263 -13.58 23.90 -10.69
CA GLY A 263 -12.90 25.14 -11.05
C GLY A 263 -13.55 26.40 -10.43
N LYS A 264 -14.39 26.24 -9.42
CA LYS A 264 -15.11 27.35 -8.78
C LYS A 264 -14.47 27.72 -7.44
N PRO A 265 -14.39 29.03 -7.10
CA PRO A 265 -14.01 29.45 -5.75
C PRO A 265 -15.10 29.04 -4.73
N ILE A 266 -14.71 28.85 -3.47
CA ILE A 266 -15.60 28.35 -2.40
C ILE A 266 -16.94 29.05 -2.37
N LEU A 267 -16.96 30.39 -2.37
CA LEU A 267 -18.19 31.19 -2.27
C LEU A 267 -19.11 31.11 -3.50
N LYS A 268 -18.65 30.48 -4.60
CA LYS A 268 -19.43 30.27 -5.82
C LYS A 268 -19.97 28.87 -5.98
N LEU A 269 -19.66 27.96 -5.05
CA LEU A 269 -20.22 26.62 -5.04
C LEU A 269 -21.72 26.68 -4.73
N THR A 270 -22.49 25.89 -5.45
CA THR A 270 -23.96 25.84 -5.35
C THR A 270 -24.43 24.50 -4.79
N ASN A 271 -25.68 24.40 -4.34
CA ASN A 271 -26.30 23.13 -3.94
C ASN A 271 -26.18 22.06 -5.04
N LYS A 272 -26.25 22.47 -6.31
CA LYS A 272 -26.09 21.56 -7.43
C LYS A 272 -24.70 20.93 -7.46
N ASP A 273 -23.65 21.75 -7.27
CA ASP A 273 -22.27 21.26 -7.25
C ASP A 273 -22.06 20.20 -6.15
N TYR A 274 -22.65 20.40 -4.98
CA TYR A 274 -22.59 19.43 -3.88
C TYR A 274 -23.33 18.13 -4.23
N ASN A 275 -24.58 18.24 -4.71
CA ASN A 275 -25.41 17.07 -5.00
C ASN A 275 -24.82 16.20 -6.12
N GLU A 276 -24.31 16.81 -7.18
CA GLU A 276 -23.71 16.09 -8.31
C GLU A 276 -22.38 15.41 -7.96
N ASN A 277 -21.77 15.79 -6.83
CA ASN A 277 -20.45 15.28 -6.43
C ASN A 277 -20.45 14.56 -5.08
N GLY A 278 -21.58 13.99 -4.67
CA GLY A 278 -21.66 13.09 -3.51
C GLY A 278 -21.59 13.80 -2.15
N LEU A 279 -21.83 15.11 -2.07
CA LEU A 279 -21.76 15.90 -0.85
C LEU A 279 -23.14 16.36 -0.33
N SER A 280 -24.22 15.68 -0.75
CA SER A 280 -25.58 16.00 -0.32
C SER A 280 -25.79 15.89 1.19
N GLU A 281 -25.06 15.01 1.87
CA GLU A 281 -25.08 14.91 3.34
C GLU A 281 -24.70 16.23 4.02
N LEU A 282 -23.73 16.98 3.48
CA LEU A 282 -23.36 18.30 4.02
C LEU A 282 -24.49 19.30 3.89
N LEU A 283 -25.26 19.24 2.79
CA LEU A 283 -26.43 20.11 2.65
C LEU A 283 -27.52 19.77 3.68
N ALA A 284 -27.72 18.49 3.95
CA ALA A 284 -28.67 18.06 4.99
C ALA A 284 -28.24 18.52 6.39
N LEU A 285 -26.93 18.46 6.70
CA LEU A 285 -26.40 18.86 7.99
C LEU A 285 -26.38 20.38 8.20
N PHE A 286 -26.07 21.17 7.17
CA PHE A 286 -25.85 22.62 7.26
C PHE A 286 -26.96 23.46 6.60
N GLY A 287 -27.94 22.83 5.97
CA GLY A 287 -29.09 23.46 5.33
C GLY A 287 -28.86 23.99 3.91
N SER A 288 -27.65 24.37 3.54
CA SER A 288 -27.33 24.85 2.18
C SER A 288 -25.84 24.89 1.90
N ALA A 289 -25.48 24.91 0.62
CA ALA A 289 -24.09 25.15 0.17
C ALA A 289 -23.56 26.50 0.69
N TYR A 290 -24.41 27.52 0.72
CA TYR A 290 -24.02 28.84 1.23
C TYR A 290 -23.49 28.76 2.66
N ASN A 291 -24.17 28.06 3.54
CA ASN A 291 -23.76 27.93 4.95
C ASN A 291 -22.42 27.18 5.09
N VAL A 292 -22.22 26.08 4.34
CA VAL A 292 -20.96 25.35 4.34
C VAL A 292 -19.85 26.22 3.76
N ASN A 293 -20.11 26.90 2.63
CA ASN A 293 -19.14 27.77 1.97
C ASN A 293 -18.65 28.88 2.91
N ILE A 294 -19.57 29.55 3.63
CA ILE A 294 -19.21 30.61 4.58
C ILE A 294 -18.41 30.05 5.75
N LYS A 295 -18.82 28.91 6.30
CA LYS A 295 -18.08 28.25 7.36
C LYS A 295 -16.63 27.97 6.95
N ILE A 296 -16.43 27.31 5.79
CA ILE A 296 -15.10 26.92 5.34
C ILE A 296 -14.28 28.14 4.89
N PHE A 297 -14.91 29.11 4.22
CA PHE A 297 -14.23 30.34 3.84
C PHE A 297 -13.71 31.09 5.07
N ASN A 298 -14.52 31.24 6.14
CA ASN A 298 -14.09 31.86 7.38
C ASN A 298 -12.98 31.07 8.07
N ASP A 299 -13.08 29.73 8.08
CA ASP A 299 -12.08 28.86 8.68
C ASP A 299 -10.72 28.97 7.95
N LEU A 300 -10.73 29.03 6.61
CA LEU A 300 -9.52 29.23 5.82
C LEU A 300 -8.94 30.63 5.90
N GLN A 301 -9.77 31.65 6.19
CA GLN A 301 -9.28 33.01 6.44
C GLN A 301 -8.49 33.11 7.76
N HIS A 302 -8.74 32.23 8.72
CA HIS A 302 -7.93 32.09 9.92
C HIS A 302 -6.65 31.31 9.57
N THR A 303 -5.84 31.91 8.69
CA THR A 303 -4.56 31.36 8.25
C THR A 303 -3.52 31.39 9.38
N ILE A 304 -2.33 30.87 9.11
CA ILE A 304 -1.19 30.90 10.05
C ILE A 304 -0.96 32.32 10.60
N THR A 305 -1.05 33.36 9.77
CA THR A 305 -0.80 34.76 10.12
C THR A 305 -2.07 35.53 10.50
N GLY A 306 -3.22 34.84 10.68
CA GLY A 306 -4.50 35.46 10.97
C GLY A 306 -5.22 35.94 9.68
N TRP A 307 -5.65 37.21 9.65
CA TRP A 307 -6.41 37.75 8.54
C TRP A 307 -5.56 37.89 7.25
N PRO A 308 -6.07 37.45 6.08
CA PRO A 308 -5.39 37.70 4.79
C PRO A 308 -5.26 39.20 4.55
N GLY A 309 -4.06 39.66 4.26
CA GLY A 309 -3.77 41.08 4.07
C GLY A 309 -3.31 41.82 5.32
N GLY A 310 -3.21 41.10 6.46
CA GLY A 310 -2.42 41.54 7.61
C GLY A 310 -2.74 42.91 8.17
N LYS A 311 -4.02 43.24 8.37
CA LYS A 311 -4.41 44.44 9.11
C LYS A 311 -4.36 44.14 10.61
N PRO A 312 -3.24 44.39 11.30
CA PRO A 312 -3.09 44.07 12.71
C PRO A 312 -4.05 44.80 13.63
N ASN A 313 -4.51 45.95 13.21
CA ASN A 313 -5.40 46.82 14.00
C ASN A 313 -6.81 46.93 13.36
N ALA A 314 -7.26 45.91 12.61
CA ALA A 314 -8.61 45.89 12.10
C ALA A 314 -9.59 45.82 13.26
N ASP A 315 -10.62 46.64 13.23
CA ASP A 315 -11.76 46.56 14.17
C ASP A 315 -12.54 45.28 13.83
N ASP A 316 -12.34 44.27 14.63
CA ASP A 316 -13.01 42.97 14.56
C ASP A 316 -14.26 42.87 15.44
N THR A 317 -14.75 43.99 15.96
CA THR A 317 -15.91 44.04 16.85
C THR A 317 -17.15 43.38 16.26
N TYR A 318 -17.32 43.45 14.95
CA TYR A 318 -18.41 42.80 14.20
C TYR A 318 -18.14 41.38 13.76
N ARG A 319 -16.95 40.86 14.09
CA ARG A 319 -16.52 39.51 13.71
C ARG A 319 -15.79 38.86 14.86
N PRO A 320 -16.53 38.47 15.91
CA PRO A 320 -15.97 37.98 17.18
C PRO A 320 -15.11 36.71 16.99
N GLU A 321 -15.34 35.96 15.89
CA GLU A 321 -14.51 34.82 15.50
C GLU A 321 -13.06 35.19 15.15
N ARG A 322 -12.81 36.45 14.76
CA ARG A 322 -11.47 36.97 14.48
C ARG A 322 -10.75 37.52 15.71
N ALA A 323 -11.53 37.99 16.69
CA ALA A 323 -11.00 38.54 17.93
C ALA A 323 -10.44 37.47 18.88
N LYS A 324 -10.83 36.22 18.70
CA LYS A 324 -10.30 35.11 19.48
C LYS A 324 -8.95 34.66 18.94
N PRO A 325 -7.89 34.62 19.77
CA PRO A 325 -6.63 34.02 19.37
C PRO A 325 -6.87 32.59 18.91
N TYR A 326 -6.36 32.24 17.74
CA TYR A 326 -6.38 30.88 17.23
C TYR A 326 -4.93 30.36 17.20
N PRO A 327 -4.30 30.11 18.37
CA PRO A 327 -2.90 29.78 18.46
C PRO A 327 -2.64 28.44 17.78
N LYS A 328 -1.63 28.44 16.91
CA LYS A 328 -1.16 27.27 16.17
C LYS A 328 0.24 26.94 16.63
N ARG A 329 0.61 25.67 16.58
CA ARG A 329 2.00 25.26 16.63
C ARG A 329 2.57 25.27 15.22
N VAL A 330 3.66 25.99 15.05
CA VAL A 330 4.32 26.22 13.75
C VAL A 330 5.77 25.79 13.87
N VAL A 331 6.24 24.99 12.91
CA VAL A 331 7.66 24.68 12.74
C VAL A 331 8.13 25.31 11.44
N VAL A 332 9.17 26.12 11.54
CA VAL A 332 9.89 26.71 10.40
C VAL A 332 11.18 25.92 10.23
N PHE A 333 11.32 25.24 9.11
CA PHE A 333 12.57 24.56 8.76
C PHE A 333 13.50 25.57 8.09
N SER A 334 14.70 25.71 8.62
CA SER A 334 15.74 26.61 8.11
C SER A 334 16.97 25.77 7.74
N PRO A 335 17.40 25.77 6.48
CA PRO A 335 18.62 25.05 6.06
C PRO A 335 19.85 25.47 6.85
N HIS A 336 20.02 26.78 7.09
CA HIS A 336 21.12 27.36 7.86
C HIS A 336 20.58 28.34 8.91
N PRO A 337 21.38 28.65 9.95
CA PRO A 337 20.99 29.60 11.01
C PRO A 337 21.02 31.06 10.51
N ASP A 338 20.10 31.47 9.72
CA ASP A 338 19.83 32.84 9.25
C ASP A 338 18.78 32.85 8.12
N ASP A 339 18.67 31.75 7.37
CA ASP A 339 17.74 31.61 6.27
C ASP A 339 16.28 31.85 6.68
N ASP A 340 15.92 31.49 7.89
CA ASP A 340 14.61 31.72 8.48
C ASP A 340 14.30 33.22 8.61
N VAL A 341 15.25 33.99 9.09
CA VAL A 341 15.10 35.43 9.26
C VAL A 341 15.12 36.16 7.92
N ILE A 342 16.06 35.77 7.04
CA ILE A 342 16.22 36.39 5.72
C ILE A 342 14.98 36.14 4.85
N SER A 343 14.51 34.87 4.82
CA SER A 343 13.40 34.47 3.94
C SER A 343 12.03 34.68 4.55
N MET A 344 11.86 34.53 5.86
CA MET A 344 10.57 34.48 6.54
C MET A 344 10.49 35.38 7.79
N GLY A 345 11.46 36.24 8.08
CA GLY A 345 11.50 37.02 9.32
C GLY A 345 10.25 37.85 9.58
N GLY A 346 9.66 38.45 8.56
CA GLY A 346 8.39 39.16 8.68
C GLY A 346 7.22 38.24 9.04
N THR A 347 7.20 37.01 8.51
CA THR A 347 6.20 35.98 8.85
C THR A 347 6.38 35.48 10.28
N ILE A 348 7.61 35.16 10.67
CA ILE A 348 7.95 34.68 12.01
C ILE A 348 7.54 35.74 13.07
N ARG A 349 7.94 36.99 12.85
CA ARG A 349 7.54 38.10 13.71
C ARG A 349 6.01 38.19 13.86
N ARG A 350 5.29 38.07 12.76
CA ARG A 350 3.84 38.12 12.75
C ARG A 350 3.20 36.96 13.53
N LEU A 351 3.72 35.77 13.37
CA LEU A 351 3.29 34.58 14.10
C LEU A 351 3.48 34.77 15.63
N VAL A 352 4.62 35.29 16.04
CA VAL A 352 4.92 35.57 17.46
C VAL A 352 4.01 36.67 18.02
N GLU A 353 3.81 37.76 17.29
CA GLU A 353 2.90 38.85 17.67
C GLU A 353 1.46 38.33 17.89
N GLN A 354 1.04 37.35 17.10
CA GLN A 354 -0.27 36.72 17.17
C GLN A 354 -0.36 35.57 18.20
N LYS A 355 0.66 35.38 19.01
CA LYS A 355 0.70 34.38 20.08
C LYS A 355 0.68 32.91 19.59
N HIS A 356 1.17 32.66 18.39
CA HIS A 356 1.40 31.30 17.96
C HIS A 356 2.64 30.71 18.65
N ASP A 357 2.65 29.39 18.83
CA ASP A 357 3.78 28.62 19.34
C ASP A 357 4.73 28.30 18.16
N VAL A 358 5.82 29.07 18.06
CA VAL A 358 6.70 29.02 16.87
C VAL A 358 8.04 28.37 17.24
N HIS A 359 8.36 27.32 16.51
CA HIS A 359 9.65 26.60 16.60
C HIS A 359 10.41 26.77 15.30
N VAL A 360 11.70 27.09 15.39
CA VAL A 360 12.61 27.07 14.24
C VAL A 360 13.52 25.85 14.36
N ALA A 361 13.51 25.01 13.33
CA ALA A 361 14.35 23.83 13.24
C ALA A 361 15.47 24.08 12.22
N TYR A 362 16.69 24.27 12.71
CA TYR A 362 17.86 24.38 11.86
C TYR A 362 18.31 22.99 11.41
N GLU A 363 18.46 22.81 10.08
CA GLU A 363 18.88 21.55 9.49
C GLU A 363 20.39 21.36 9.54
N THR A 364 21.16 22.46 9.59
CA THR A 364 22.61 22.45 9.74
C THR A 364 23.05 23.41 10.84
N SER A 365 24.28 23.22 11.35
CA SER A 365 24.86 24.11 12.34
C SER A 365 25.42 25.41 11.73
N GLY A 366 25.49 25.50 10.41
CA GLY A 366 26.10 26.65 9.71
C GLY A 366 27.61 26.73 9.78
N ASN A 367 28.25 25.76 10.42
CA ASN A 367 29.71 25.78 10.70
C ASN A 367 30.63 25.68 9.47
N ILE A 368 30.07 25.44 8.29
CA ILE A 368 30.83 25.37 7.02
C ILE A 368 30.61 26.63 6.17
N ALA A 369 29.65 27.48 6.53
CA ALA A 369 29.29 28.65 5.74
C ALA A 369 30.34 29.77 5.77
N VAL A 370 31.12 29.88 6.86
CA VAL A 370 32.17 30.87 7.03
C VAL A 370 33.40 30.15 7.61
N GLY A 371 34.55 30.30 7.00
CA GLY A 371 35.78 29.74 7.52
C GLY A 371 36.22 30.43 8.82
N ASP A 372 36.85 29.70 9.73
CA ASP A 372 37.31 30.22 11.00
C ASP A 372 38.24 31.44 10.81
N GLU A 373 38.92 31.52 9.68
CA GLU A 373 39.83 32.64 9.31
C GLU A 373 39.10 33.94 8.95
N GLU A 374 37.75 33.88 8.68
CA GLU A 374 36.94 35.06 8.34
C GLU A 374 36.22 35.66 9.56
N VAL A 375 36.28 34.96 10.70
CA VAL A 375 35.58 35.37 11.95
C VAL A 375 36.57 36.04 12.92
N ILE A 376 37.86 35.94 12.69
CA ILE A 376 38.95 36.56 13.46
C ILE A 376 39.40 37.82 12.74
#